data_d28de72f6b53c3c640c80a135ce41b67
#
_entry.id   d28de72f6b53c3c640c80a135ce41b67
#
_cell.length_a   1.000
_cell.length_b   1.000
_cell.length_c   1.000
_cell.angle_alpha   90.00
_cell.angle_beta   90.00
_cell.angle_gamma   90.00
#
_symmetry.space_group_name_H-M   'P 1'
#
loop_
_entity.id
_entity.type
_entity.pdbx_description
1 polymer ?
#
loop_
_entity_poly.entity_id
_entity_poly.type
_entity_poly.pdbx_seq_one_letter_code
_entity_poly.pdbx_strand_id
1 'polypeptide(L)'
;MPGNALPRVVILGGGFGGLYCARALKNAPVRVTLVDRRNHHTFQPLLYQVATASLSPGDVATPIRTVLKKHRNIEVWMGEAKEVDVDARVVVLDDGALAYDYLVVATGATHAYFGHPEWEALAPGLKTLDDAVEIRRRFLLAFEAAEREADREARRRLLTFVVVGAGPTGVELAGAMAEIA
;
A
#
# COMPACT_ATOMS: atom_id res chain seq x y z
N MET A 1 15.43 -40.19 15.29
CA MET A 1 14.78 -39.46 14.20
C MET A 1 14.91 -37.96 14.53
N PRO A 2 15.63 -37.13 13.75
CA PRO A 2 15.59 -35.69 13.96
C PRO A 2 14.14 -35.25 13.74
N GLY A 3 13.58 -34.55 14.70
CA GLY A 3 12.20 -34.07 14.66
C GLY A 3 11.97 -33.29 13.37
N ASN A 4 10.96 -33.70 12.63
CA ASN A 4 10.59 -33.12 11.34
C ASN A 4 10.06 -31.69 11.60
N ALA A 5 10.96 -30.72 11.70
CA ALA A 5 10.59 -29.32 11.82
C ALA A 5 9.77 -28.92 10.58
N LEU A 6 8.61 -28.31 10.80
CA LEU A 6 7.75 -27.87 9.68
C LEU A 6 8.51 -26.90 8.79
N PRO A 7 8.39 -27.02 7.45
CA PRO A 7 9.01 -26.10 6.51
C PRO A 7 8.60 -24.66 6.79
N ARG A 8 9.55 -23.73 6.63
CA ARG A 8 9.36 -22.31 6.83
C ARG A 8 9.05 -21.64 5.50
N VAL A 9 7.87 -21.02 5.43
CA VAL A 9 7.46 -20.21 4.29
C VAL A 9 7.54 -18.75 4.69
N VAL A 10 8.38 -17.97 4.04
CA VAL A 10 8.42 -16.51 4.21
C VAL A 10 7.68 -15.87 3.05
N ILE A 11 6.74 -14.96 3.37
CA ILE A 11 5.97 -14.19 2.40
C ILE A 11 6.32 -12.72 2.58
N LEU A 12 6.87 -12.08 1.55
CA LEU A 12 7.20 -10.65 1.55
C LEU A 12 6.05 -9.88 0.91
N GLY A 13 5.39 -9.05 1.72
CA GLY A 13 4.27 -8.20 1.34
C GLY A 13 2.91 -8.69 1.84
N GLY A 14 2.22 -7.84 2.59
CA GLY A 14 0.86 -8.03 3.14
C GLY A 14 -0.25 -7.43 2.26
N GLY A 15 0.04 -7.22 0.97
CA GLY A 15 -0.95 -6.84 -0.04
C GLY A 15 -1.87 -8.01 -0.42
N PHE A 16 -2.62 -7.85 -1.52
CA PHE A 16 -3.54 -8.89 -2.00
C PHE A 16 -2.84 -10.25 -2.19
N GLY A 17 -1.73 -10.28 -2.93
CA GLY A 17 -1.02 -11.53 -3.22
C GLY A 17 -0.55 -12.25 -1.97
N GLY A 18 0.12 -11.54 -1.05
CA GLY A 18 0.64 -12.13 0.18
C GLY A 18 -0.44 -12.60 1.14
N LEU A 19 -1.50 -11.81 1.35
CA LEU A 19 -2.63 -12.21 2.20
C LEU A 19 -3.36 -13.46 1.65
N TYR A 20 -3.63 -13.50 0.34
CA TYR A 20 -4.29 -14.65 -0.26
C TYR A 20 -3.39 -15.90 -0.19
N CYS A 21 -2.08 -15.76 -0.43
CA CYS A 21 -1.12 -16.84 -0.26
C CYS A 21 -1.10 -17.36 1.18
N ALA A 22 -0.96 -16.47 2.17
CA ALA A 22 -0.98 -16.84 3.58
C ALA A 22 -2.27 -17.59 3.96
N ARG A 23 -3.44 -17.08 3.53
CA ARG A 23 -4.73 -17.74 3.78
C ARG A 23 -4.86 -19.10 3.10
N ALA A 24 -4.28 -19.29 1.92
CA ALA A 24 -4.27 -20.58 1.24
C ALA A 24 -3.44 -21.62 2.02
N LEU A 25 -2.38 -21.18 2.71
CA LEU A 25 -1.49 -22.01 3.51
C LEU A 25 -1.98 -22.26 4.95
N LYS A 26 -3.13 -21.74 5.36
CA LYS A 26 -3.64 -21.77 6.74
C LYS A 26 -3.73 -23.15 7.40
N ASN A 27 -3.92 -24.20 6.59
CA ASN A 27 -4.05 -25.59 7.06
C ASN A 27 -2.90 -26.49 6.57
N ALA A 28 -1.92 -25.92 5.88
CA ALA A 28 -0.75 -26.67 5.41
C ALA A 28 0.20 -26.99 6.58
N PRO A 29 0.94 -28.12 6.52
CA PRO A 29 1.92 -28.48 7.53
C PRO A 29 3.22 -27.66 7.35
N VAL A 30 3.10 -26.33 7.45
CA VAL A 30 4.19 -25.36 7.31
C VAL A 30 4.08 -24.28 8.39
N ARG A 31 5.19 -23.58 8.65
CA ARG A 31 5.21 -22.33 9.40
C ARG A 31 5.30 -21.19 8.40
N VAL A 32 4.35 -20.25 8.48
CA VAL A 32 4.29 -19.09 7.58
C VAL A 32 4.67 -17.85 8.37
N THR A 33 5.63 -17.08 7.87
CA THR A 33 5.94 -15.72 8.34
C THR A 33 5.64 -14.74 7.23
N LEU A 34 4.62 -13.90 7.42
CA LEU A 34 4.31 -12.81 6.51
C LEU A 34 5.00 -11.54 7.02
N VAL A 35 5.84 -10.95 6.18
CA VAL A 35 6.59 -9.73 6.48
C VAL A 35 6.06 -8.59 5.62
N ASP A 36 5.71 -7.47 6.26
CA ASP A 36 5.37 -6.23 5.56
C ASP A 36 5.93 -5.02 6.31
N ARG A 37 6.36 -4.01 5.60
CA ARG A 37 6.83 -2.74 6.18
C ARG A 37 5.72 -1.95 6.88
N ARG A 38 4.45 -2.28 6.60
CA ARG A 38 3.26 -1.72 7.23
C ARG A 38 2.53 -2.78 8.04
N ASN A 39 1.83 -2.35 9.08
CA ASN A 39 1.03 -3.25 9.91
C ASN A 39 -0.38 -3.50 9.39
N HIS A 40 -0.75 -2.88 8.25
CA HIS A 40 -2.10 -2.95 7.69
C HIS A 40 -2.10 -3.32 6.21
N HIS A 41 -3.14 -4.02 5.82
CA HIS A 41 -3.52 -4.24 4.44
C HIS A 41 -4.36 -3.06 3.96
N THR A 42 -4.04 -2.52 2.79
CA THR A 42 -4.82 -1.45 2.16
C THR A 42 -5.62 -2.02 0.98
N PHE A 43 -6.92 -1.76 0.97
CA PHE A 43 -7.76 -2.08 -0.17
C PHE A 43 -7.57 -1.00 -1.26
N GLN A 44 -6.50 -1.14 -2.03
CA GLN A 44 -6.05 -0.15 -3.03
C GLN A 44 -7.13 0.32 -4.01
N PRO A 45 -8.09 -0.50 -4.47
CA PRO A 45 -9.13 -0.05 -5.38
C PRO A 45 -9.99 1.11 -4.87
N LEU A 46 -10.03 1.36 -3.57
CA LEU A 46 -10.81 2.45 -2.97
C LEU A 46 -9.95 3.64 -2.48
N LEU A 47 -8.66 3.66 -2.80
CA LEU A 47 -7.79 4.79 -2.39
C LEU A 47 -8.24 6.13 -2.98
N TYR A 48 -8.80 6.15 -4.18
CA TYR A 48 -9.31 7.37 -4.79
C TYR A 48 -10.45 7.99 -3.96
N GLN A 49 -11.27 7.18 -3.29
CA GLN A 49 -12.33 7.68 -2.40
C GLN A 49 -11.76 8.26 -1.10
N VAL A 50 -10.62 7.77 -0.61
CA VAL A 50 -9.91 8.40 0.49
C VAL A 50 -9.30 9.73 0.03
N ALA A 51 -8.69 9.76 -1.15
CA ALA A 51 -8.09 10.95 -1.74
C ALA A 51 -9.10 12.06 -2.01
N THR A 52 -10.36 11.73 -2.25
CA THR A 52 -11.48 12.67 -2.47
C THR A 52 -12.37 12.87 -1.24
N ALA A 53 -11.94 12.41 -0.07
CA ALA A 53 -12.66 12.54 1.20
C ALA A 53 -14.01 11.81 1.30
N SER A 54 -14.36 10.96 0.36
CA SER A 54 -15.60 10.14 0.38
C SER A 54 -15.53 9.00 1.41
N LEU A 55 -14.31 8.48 1.67
CA LEU A 55 -14.05 7.47 2.70
C LEU A 55 -12.99 7.95 3.69
N SER A 56 -13.02 7.42 4.91
CA SER A 56 -11.91 7.60 5.85
C SER A 56 -10.77 6.61 5.57
N PRO A 57 -9.52 6.94 5.97
CA PRO A 57 -8.40 6.01 5.85
C PRO A 57 -8.67 4.64 6.49
N GLY A 58 -9.40 4.61 7.61
CA GLY A 58 -9.75 3.39 8.34
C GLY A 58 -10.72 2.47 7.60
N ASP A 59 -11.49 3.00 6.66
CA ASP A 59 -12.46 2.20 5.89
C ASP A 59 -11.77 1.30 4.85
N VAL A 60 -10.57 1.67 4.41
CA VAL A 60 -9.80 0.95 3.39
C VAL A 60 -8.56 0.25 3.93
N ALA A 61 -8.23 0.44 5.21
CA ALA A 61 -7.05 -0.14 5.85
C ALA A 61 -7.46 -1.06 7.01
N THR A 62 -6.99 -2.31 6.96
CA THR A 62 -7.27 -3.31 7.99
C THR A 62 -5.96 -3.89 8.54
N PRO A 63 -5.76 -3.97 9.87
CA PRO A 63 -4.54 -4.57 10.42
C PRO A 63 -4.35 -6.00 9.94
N ILE A 64 -3.17 -6.32 9.37
CA ILE A 64 -2.85 -7.64 8.81
C ILE A 64 -3.05 -8.74 9.86
N ARG A 65 -2.60 -8.47 11.11
CA ARG A 65 -2.77 -9.42 12.22
C ARG A 65 -4.25 -9.72 12.52
N THR A 66 -5.14 -8.75 12.35
CA THR A 66 -6.59 -8.97 12.52
C THR A 66 -7.14 -9.91 11.44
N VAL A 67 -6.69 -9.75 10.20
CA VAL A 67 -7.11 -10.60 9.07
C VAL A 67 -6.65 -12.05 9.27
N LEU A 68 -5.44 -12.26 9.82
CA LEU A 68 -4.80 -13.56 9.93
C LEU A 68 -4.89 -14.20 11.32
N LYS A 69 -5.47 -13.54 12.33
CA LYS A 69 -5.48 -13.97 13.74
C LYS A 69 -6.02 -15.38 14.02
N LYS A 70 -6.85 -15.92 13.14
CA LYS A 70 -7.46 -17.25 13.29
C LYS A 70 -6.55 -18.39 12.81
N HIS A 71 -5.40 -18.09 12.20
CA HIS A 71 -4.53 -19.07 11.56
C HIS A 71 -3.27 -19.29 12.44
N ARG A 72 -3.24 -20.42 13.16
CA ARG A 72 -2.21 -20.72 14.18
C ARG A 72 -0.81 -20.93 13.62
N ASN A 73 -0.70 -21.28 12.34
CA ASN A 73 0.57 -21.52 11.66
C ASN A 73 1.12 -20.29 10.93
N ILE A 74 0.47 -19.11 11.12
CA ILE A 74 0.85 -17.85 10.44
C ILE A 74 1.23 -16.81 11.48
N GLU A 75 2.44 -16.28 11.36
CA GLU A 75 2.94 -15.12 12.09
C GLU A 75 3.03 -13.92 11.16
N VAL A 76 2.84 -12.71 11.72
CA VAL A 76 2.94 -11.46 10.98
C VAL A 76 4.01 -10.59 11.63
N TRP A 77 5.03 -10.27 10.85
CA TRP A 77 6.12 -9.40 11.27
C TRP A 77 6.02 -8.06 10.54
N MET A 78 6.18 -6.96 11.27
CA MET A 78 6.38 -5.66 10.66
C MET A 78 7.88 -5.45 10.52
N GLY A 79 8.36 -5.29 9.30
CA GLY A 79 9.76 -5.11 8.99
C GLY A 79 9.97 -4.88 7.50
N GLU A 80 11.08 -4.32 7.12
CA GLU A 80 11.43 -4.07 5.74
C GLU A 80 12.50 -5.06 5.26
N ALA A 81 12.16 -5.83 4.21
CA ALA A 81 13.13 -6.70 3.55
C ALA A 81 14.11 -5.85 2.73
N LYS A 82 15.38 -5.94 3.05
CA LYS A 82 16.47 -5.20 2.39
C LYS A 82 17.14 -6.03 1.31
N GLU A 83 17.32 -7.32 1.58
CA GLU A 83 18.06 -8.22 0.70
C GLU A 83 17.51 -9.65 0.80
N VAL A 84 17.66 -10.41 -0.25
CA VAL A 84 17.38 -11.86 -0.28
C VAL A 84 18.66 -12.59 -0.71
N ASP A 85 19.25 -13.31 0.23
CA ASP A 85 20.32 -14.26 -0.08
C ASP A 85 19.68 -15.60 -0.50
N VAL A 86 19.69 -15.87 -1.79
CA VAL A 86 19.05 -17.05 -2.37
C VAL A 86 19.85 -18.31 -2.07
N ASP A 87 21.18 -18.23 -2.01
CA ASP A 87 22.07 -19.36 -1.78
C ASP A 87 22.01 -19.80 -0.31
N ALA A 88 22.06 -18.84 0.62
CA ALA A 88 21.87 -19.09 2.05
C ALA A 88 20.40 -19.31 2.44
N ARG A 89 19.44 -18.99 1.58
CA ARG A 89 18.00 -19.01 1.84
C ARG A 89 17.60 -18.15 3.05
N VAL A 90 18.05 -16.91 3.03
CA VAL A 90 17.83 -15.93 4.09
C VAL A 90 17.27 -14.63 3.51
N VAL A 91 16.26 -14.07 4.17
CA VAL A 91 15.81 -12.70 3.94
C VAL A 91 16.43 -11.82 5.02
N VAL A 92 17.16 -10.80 4.61
CA VAL A 92 17.71 -9.78 5.51
C VAL A 92 16.68 -8.68 5.70
N LEU A 93 16.34 -8.38 6.95
CA LEU A 93 15.44 -7.31 7.35
C LEU A 93 16.25 -6.14 7.93
N ASP A 94 15.59 -5.02 8.16
CA ASP A 94 16.14 -3.84 8.84
C ASP A 94 16.60 -4.12 10.29
N ASP A 95 16.00 -5.12 10.96
CA ASP A 95 16.25 -5.47 12.35
C ASP A 95 16.68 -6.93 12.58
N GLY A 96 17.02 -7.67 11.53
CA GLY A 96 17.43 -9.07 11.65
C GLY A 96 17.42 -9.86 10.36
N ALA A 97 17.31 -11.17 10.46
CA ALA A 97 17.29 -12.06 9.31
C ALA A 97 16.32 -13.25 9.53
N LEU A 98 15.66 -13.66 8.47
CA LEU A 98 14.73 -14.79 8.43
C LEU A 98 15.21 -15.87 7.46
N ALA A 99 15.51 -17.04 7.98
CA ALA A 99 15.79 -18.19 7.13
C ALA A 99 14.48 -18.82 6.63
N TYR A 100 14.47 -19.27 5.38
CA TYR A 100 13.31 -19.87 4.74
C TYR A 100 13.63 -21.18 4.02
N ASP A 101 12.62 -22.03 3.88
CA ASP A 101 12.65 -23.17 2.99
C ASP A 101 11.94 -22.84 1.66
N TYR A 102 10.92 -21.97 1.73
CA TYR A 102 10.19 -21.40 0.59
C TYR A 102 10.01 -19.91 0.76
N LEU A 103 10.22 -19.15 -0.31
CA LEU A 103 10.04 -17.70 -0.34
C LEU A 103 8.96 -17.33 -1.36
N VAL A 104 8.03 -16.46 -0.92
CA VAL A 104 7.02 -15.85 -1.79
C VAL A 104 7.26 -14.35 -1.83
N VAL A 105 7.57 -13.81 -3.00
CA VAL A 105 7.76 -12.38 -3.23
C VAL A 105 6.44 -11.79 -3.74
N ALA A 106 5.74 -11.05 -2.86
CA ALA A 106 4.44 -10.44 -3.13
C ALA A 106 4.45 -8.93 -2.79
N THR A 107 5.57 -8.26 -3.06
CA THR A 107 5.83 -6.87 -2.69
C THR A 107 5.01 -5.84 -3.47
N GLY A 108 4.31 -6.28 -4.52
CA GLY A 108 3.49 -5.41 -5.36
C GLY A 108 4.31 -4.54 -6.30
N ALA A 109 3.70 -3.44 -6.75
CA ALA A 109 4.34 -2.44 -7.59
C ALA A 109 4.06 -1.04 -7.05
N THR A 110 4.95 -0.11 -7.32
CA THR A 110 4.77 1.31 -7.04
C THR A 110 4.65 2.10 -8.35
N HIS A 111 4.33 3.39 -8.24
CA HIS A 111 4.38 4.31 -9.38
C HIS A 111 5.83 4.58 -9.77
N ALA A 112 6.02 5.03 -11.01
CA ALA A 112 7.34 5.42 -11.52
C ALA A 112 7.23 6.80 -12.17
N TYR A 113 8.26 7.61 -11.94
CA TYR A 113 8.39 8.95 -12.54
C TYR A 113 9.38 8.95 -13.72
N PHE A 114 9.71 7.79 -14.29
CA PHE A 114 10.53 7.63 -15.50
C PHE A 114 11.87 8.37 -15.45
N GLY A 115 12.52 8.39 -14.29
CA GLY A 115 13.80 9.08 -14.06
C GLY A 115 13.67 10.53 -13.57
N HIS A 116 12.44 10.99 -13.29
CA HIS A 116 12.11 12.34 -12.83
C HIS A 116 11.53 12.34 -11.41
N PRO A 117 12.29 11.96 -10.38
CA PRO A 117 11.79 11.89 -9.00
C PRO A 117 11.29 13.24 -8.46
N GLU A 118 11.77 14.37 -9.02
CA GLU A 118 11.33 15.71 -8.67
C GLU A 118 9.84 15.98 -8.98
N TRP A 119 9.23 15.19 -9.85
CA TRP A 119 7.80 15.31 -10.17
C TRP A 119 6.89 14.86 -9.03
N GLU A 120 7.38 13.99 -8.14
CA GLU A 120 6.60 13.49 -7.00
C GLU A 120 6.09 14.62 -6.10
N ALA A 121 6.90 15.65 -5.90
CA ALA A 121 6.51 16.81 -5.10
C ALA A 121 5.31 17.57 -5.69
N LEU A 122 5.19 17.59 -7.02
CA LEU A 122 4.14 18.29 -7.76
C LEU A 122 2.94 17.38 -8.05
N ALA A 123 3.19 16.14 -8.39
CA ALA A 123 2.19 15.14 -8.80
C ALA A 123 2.36 13.85 -7.98
N PRO A 124 1.87 13.82 -6.72
CA PRO A 124 1.98 12.63 -5.88
C PRO A 124 1.26 11.45 -6.53
N GLY A 125 1.86 10.27 -6.43
CA GLY A 125 1.21 9.03 -6.85
C GLY A 125 0.03 8.66 -5.97
N LEU A 126 -0.74 7.65 -6.35
CA LEU A 126 -1.85 7.11 -5.54
C LEU A 126 -1.72 5.59 -5.43
N LYS A 127 -0.86 5.14 -4.53
CA LYS A 127 -0.59 3.71 -4.27
C LYS A 127 -0.68 3.34 -2.79
N THR A 128 -0.50 4.30 -1.92
CA THR A 128 -0.47 4.11 -0.48
C THR A 128 -1.55 4.94 0.20
N LEU A 129 -1.83 4.62 1.45
CA LEU A 129 -2.76 5.40 2.26
C LEU A 129 -2.23 6.83 2.49
N ASP A 130 -0.92 6.96 2.66
CA ASP A 130 -0.25 8.25 2.85
C ASP A 130 -0.42 9.15 1.62
N ASP A 131 -0.27 8.56 0.42
CA ASP A 131 -0.50 9.27 -0.86
C ASP A 131 -1.96 9.79 -0.94
N ALA A 132 -2.93 8.94 -0.59
CA ALA A 132 -4.34 9.32 -0.62
C ALA A 132 -4.64 10.46 0.36
N VAL A 133 -4.08 10.42 1.57
CA VAL A 133 -4.24 11.47 2.59
C VAL A 133 -3.57 12.78 2.12
N GLU A 134 -2.42 12.73 1.48
CA GLU A 134 -1.75 13.91 0.96
C GLU A 134 -2.54 14.54 -0.20
N ILE A 135 -3.04 13.72 -1.14
CA ILE A 135 -3.92 14.23 -2.22
C ILE A 135 -5.18 14.86 -1.62
N ARG A 136 -5.82 14.19 -0.66
CA ARG A 136 -6.99 14.73 0.05
C ARG A 136 -6.71 16.10 0.67
N ARG A 137 -5.58 16.22 1.37
CA ARG A 137 -5.17 17.46 2.00
C ARG A 137 -5.02 18.58 0.97
N ARG A 138 -4.31 18.34 -0.13
CA ARG A 138 -4.11 19.32 -1.20
C ARG A 138 -5.43 19.72 -1.85
N PHE A 139 -6.26 18.73 -2.17
CA PHE A 139 -7.55 18.92 -2.82
C PHE A 139 -8.46 19.80 -1.98
N LEU A 140 -8.67 19.48 -0.71
CA LEU A 140 -9.55 20.26 0.17
C LEU A 140 -9.00 21.66 0.45
N LEU A 141 -7.68 21.79 0.67
CA LEU A 141 -7.07 23.12 0.91
C LEU A 141 -7.15 24.04 -0.32
N ALA A 142 -7.21 23.49 -1.53
CA ALA A 142 -7.41 24.30 -2.73
C ALA A 142 -8.77 25.00 -2.74
N PHE A 143 -9.83 24.34 -2.29
CA PHE A 143 -11.15 24.98 -2.12
C PHE A 143 -11.13 26.04 -1.04
N GLU A 144 -10.53 25.76 0.12
CA GLU A 144 -10.41 26.74 1.21
C GLU A 144 -9.62 27.99 0.78
N ALA A 145 -8.60 27.81 -0.06
CA ALA A 145 -7.86 28.93 -0.62
C ALA A 145 -8.70 29.73 -1.63
N ALA A 146 -9.44 29.01 -2.49
CA ALA A 146 -10.30 29.63 -3.50
C ALA A 146 -11.45 30.44 -2.92
N GLU A 147 -12.01 30.03 -1.78
CA GLU A 147 -13.07 30.77 -1.07
C GLU A 147 -12.61 32.16 -0.62
N ARG A 148 -11.34 32.33 -0.32
CA ARG A 148 -10.75 33.59 0.14
C ARG A 148 -10.11 34.42 -0.97
N GLU A 149 -10.02 33.87 -2.19
CA GLU A 149 -9.39 34.55 -3.32
C GLU A 149 -10.39 35.47 -4.03
N ALA A 150 -10.09 36.75 -4.08
CA ALA A 150 -10.91 37.77 -4.74
C ALA A 150 -10.66 37.81 -6.27
N ASP A 151 -9.44 37.53 -6.71
CA ASP A 151 -9.12 37.54 -8.12
C ASP A 151 -9.70 36.26 -8.80
N ARG A 152 -10.55 36.50 -9.80
CA ARG A 152 -11.25 35.43 -10.50
C ARG A 152 -10.31 34.47 -11.21
N GLU A 153 -9.21 34.96 -11.79
CA GLU A 153 -8.26 34.14 -12.52
C GLU A 153 -7.37 33.33 -11.55
N ALA A 154 -6.97 33.91 -10.42
CA ALA A 154 -6.27 33.21 -9.36
C ALA A 154 -7.14 32.10 -8.76
N ARG A 155 -8.44 32.40 -8.49
CA ARG A 155 -9.42 31.40 -8.03
C ARG A 155 -9.55 30.23 -9.01
N ARG A 156 -9.66 30.53 -10.33
CA ARG A 156 -9.73 29.49 -11.36
C ARG A 156 -8.50 28.59 -11.35
N ARG A 157 -7.30 29.16 -11.19
CA ARG A 157 -6.06 28.37 -11.08
C ARG A 157 -6.07 27.45 -9.86
N LEU A 158 -6.52 27.91 -8.71
CA LEU A 158 -6.66 27.09 -7.49
C LEU A 158 -7.62 25.92 -7.66
N LEU A 159 -8.69 26.10 -8.42
CA LEU A 159 -9.71 25.08 -8.70
C LEU A 159 -9.44 24.27 -9.98
N THR A 160 -8.24 24.38 -10.55
CA THR A 160 -7.84 23.57 -11.69
C THR A 160 -6.98 22.41 -11.25
N PHE A 161 -7.50 21.21 -11.35
CA PHE A 161 -6.81 19.97 -11.01
C PHE A 161 -6.40 19.23 -12.27
N VAL A 162 -5.17 18.71 -12.29
CA VAL A 162 -4.63 17.91 -13.38
C VAL A 162 -4.37 16.50 -12.90
N VAL A 163 -4.97 15.52 -13.56
CA VAL A 163 -4.73 14.09 -13.29
C VAL A 163 -3.85 13.53 -14.41
N VAL A 164 -2.69 12.98 -14.03
CA VAL A 164 -1.75 12.38 -14.99
C VAL A 164 -2.00 10.87 -15.06
N GLY A 165 -2.37 10.40 -16.25
CA GLY A 165 -2.65 9.00 -16.54
C GLY A 165 -4.14 8.69 -16.66
N ALA A 166 -4.49 7.90 -17.66
CA ALA A 166 -5.86 7.49 -18.01
C ALA A 166 -6.13 6.00 -17.72
N GLY A 167 -5.39 5.41 -16.78
CA GLY A 167 -5.71 4.09 -16.23
C GLY A 167 -6.92 4.16 -15.27
N PRO A 168 -7.40 3.01 -14.79
CA PRO A 168 -8.58 2.95 -13.90
C PRO A 168 -8.52 3.95 -12.74
N THR A 169 -7.40 3.99 -12.02
CA THR A 169 -7.19 4.90 -10.89
C THR A 169 -7.34 6.38 -11.27
N GLY A 170 -6.79 6.79 -12.42
CA GLY A 170 -6.88 8.20 -12.87
C GLY A 170 -8.31 8.58 -13.27
N VAL A 171 -9.03 7.69 -13.93
CA VAL A 171 -10.42 7.89 -14.34
C VAL A 171 -11.34 7.96 -13.10
N GLU A 172 -11.18 7.03 -12.17
CA GLU A 172 -11.92 6.99 -10.91
C GLU A 172 -11.67 8.25 -10.05
N LEU A 173 -10.39 8.64 -9.93
CA LEU A 173 -10.02 9.85 -9.20
C LEU A 173 -10.63 11.12 -9.84
N ALA A 174 -10.53 11.26 -11.16
CA ALA A 174 -11.08 12.41 -11.87
C ALA A 174 -12.61 12.49 -11.73
N GLY A 175 -13.31 11.35 -11.84
CA GLY A 175 -14.77 11.26 -11.64
C GLY A 175 -15.16 11.67 -10.23
N ALA A 176 -14.51 11.11 -9.21
CA ALA A 176 -14.81 11.44 -7.82
C ALA A 176 -14.46 12.90 -7.46
N MET A 177 -13.40 13.46 -8.02
CA MET A 177 -13.09 14.89 -7.84
C MET A 177 -14.18 15.78 -8.46
N ALA A 178 -14.71 15.42 -9.63
CA ALA A 178 -15.76 16.19 -10.30
C ALA A 178 -17.12 16.12 -9.58
N GLU A 179 -17.38 15.06 -8.81
CA GLU A 179 -18.61 14.93 -8.01
C GLU A 179 -18.60 15.85 -6.76
N ILE A 180 -17.41 16.23 -6.29
CA ILE A 180 -17.22 17.05 -5.08
C ILE A 180 -17.07 18.53 -5.44
N ALA A 181 -16.53 18.85 -6.62
CA ALA A 181 -16.27 20.20 -7.09
C ALA A 181 -17.55 20.87 -7.60
#